data_e6394f1ab6d596db33b604ee93db3ae4
#
_entry.id   e6394f1ab6d596db33b604ee93db3ae4
#
_cell.length_a   1.000
_cell.length_b   1.000
_cell.length_c   1.000
_cell.angle_alpha   90.00
_cell.angle_beta   90.00
_cell.angle_gamma   90.00
#
_symmetry.space_group_name_H-M   'P 1'
#
loop_
_entity.id
_entity.type
_entity.pdbx_description
1 polymer ?
#
loop_
_entity_poly.entity_id
_entity_poly.type
_entity_poly.pdbx_seq_one_letter_code
_entity_poly.pdbx_strand_id
1 'polypeptide(L)'
;LMTVLSEQGRAVTGFVSDGVNLLSGEQPPESFERIDASSLSHHELTLQVIREFLDKMGAIGDDLRSYSKNILTIGWSEVFRRMDEFIAKIKPFADLFDNITPYAKTYSPEWSTGLDKFAAEQSECLNRVLSCFESGDVSGLSNEIALSFVPLFERSMKFLTEEAITELEQPVESNP
;
A
#
# COMPACT_ATOMS: atom_id res chain seq x y z
N LEU A 1 2.36 13.92 24.25
CA LEU A 1 3.39 13.85 23.22
C LEU A 1 2.77 13.58 21.83
N MET A 2 2.02 12.49 21.65
CA MET A 2 1.42 12.12 20.34
C MET A 2 0.53 13.24 19.78
N THR A 3 -0.32 13.86 20.59
CA THR A 3 -1.18 14.97 20.18
C THR A 3 -0.38 16.16 19.65
N VAL A 4 0.67 16.55 20.40
CA VAL A 4 1.54 17.69 20.01
C VAL A 4 2.28 17.42 18.70
N LEU A 5 2.79 16.20 18.50
CA LEU A 5 3.47 15.82 17.26
C LEU A 5 2.50 15.76 16.08
N SER A 6 1.28 15.25 16.29
CA SER A 6 0.24 15.24 15.28
C SER A 6 -0.16 16.65 14.82
N GLU A 7 -0.29 17.59 15.76
CA GLU A 7 -0.55 19.01 15.46
C GLU A 7 0.59 19.67 14.67
N GLN A 8 1.81 19.13 14.78
CA GLN A 8 2.99 19.56 14.03
C GLN A 8 3.16 18.80 12.68
N GLY A 9 2.18 18.01 12.25
CA GLY A 9 2.25 17.21 11.06
C GLY A 9 3.30 16.08 11.14
N ARG A 10 3.54 15.54 12.34
CA ARG A 10 4.48 14.45 12.58
C ARG A 10 3.81 13.22 13.16
N ALA A 11 4.25 12.06 12.73
CA ALA A 11 3.82 10.77 13.26
C ALA A 11 4.94 10.14 14.11
N VAL A 12 4.57 9.53 15.22
CA VAL A 12 5.51 8.75 16.04
C VAL A 12 5.80 7.42 15.34
N THR A 13 7.06 7.18 15.03
CA THR A 13 7.52 5.96 14.34
C THR A 13 8.28 5.01 15.25
N GLY A 14 8.67 5.46 16.45
CA GLY A 14 9.27 4.64 17.48
C GLY A 14 8.96 5.20 18.85
N PHE A 15 8.65 4.33 19.80
CA PHE A 15 8.40 4.69 21.19
C PHE A 15 8.92 3.57 22.09
N VAL A 16 10.09 3.80 22.66
CA VAL A 16 10.83 2.81 23.45
C VAL A 16 11.00 3.34 24.86
N SER A 17 10.65 2.54 25.87
CA SER A 17 10.85 2.82 27.29
C SER A 17 11.78 1.75 27.85
N ASP A 18 12.97 2.17 28.29
CA ASP A 18 14.02 1.29 28.87
C ASP A 18 14.26 0.00 28.04
N GLY A 19 14.26 0.13 26.69
CA GLY A 19 14.46 -0.98 25.77
C GLY A 19 13.20 -1.75 25.36
N VAL A 20 12.04 -1.43 25.95
CA VAL A 20 10.73 -2.04 25.59
C VAL A 20 10.04 -1.19 24.52
N ASN A 21 9.69 -1.81 23.38
CA ASN A 21 8.99 -1.12 22.29
C ASN A 21 7.48 -1.06 22.57
N LEU A 22 7.01 0.12 22.94
CA LEU A 22 5.60 0.33 23.32
C LEU A 22 4.64 0.39 22.12
N LEU A 23 5.14 0.51 20.88
CA LEU A 23 4.31 0.45 19.68
C LEU A 23 4.00 -1.00 19.24
N SER A 24 4.75 -1.99 19.73
CA SER A 24 4.51 -3.41 19.44
C SER A 24 3.41 -4.04 20.29
N GLY A 25 2.75 -3.27 21.16
CA GLY A 25 1.73 -3.77 22.09
C GLY A 25 2.28 -4.49 23.31
N GLU A 26 3.58 -4.38 23.57
CA GLU A 26 4.20 -4.86 24.79
C GLU A 26 3.71 -4.01 25.99
N GLN A 27 3.57 -4.64 27.16
CA GLN A 27 3.15 -3.92 28.37
C GLN A 27 4.23 -2.93 28.78
N PRO A 28 3.85 -1.66 29.04
CA PRO A 28 4.82 -0.69 29.53
C PRO A 28 5.34 -1.13 30.91
N PRO A 29 6.61 -0.86 31.23
CA PRO A 29 7.15 -1.10 32.56
C PRO A 29 6.41 -0.23 33.60
N GLU A 30 6.27 -0.74 34.83
CA GLU A 30 5.59 -0.01 35.93
C GLU A 30 6.29 1.31 36.29
N SER A 31 7.60 1.38 36.04
CA SER A 31 8.42 2.60 36.18
C SER A 31 9.43 2.63 35.03
N PHE A 32 9.82 3.80 34.61
CA PHE A 32 10.82 3.98 33.56
C PHE A 32 11.79 5.10 33.92
N GLU A 33 13.04 4.95 33.51
CA GLU A 33 14.08 5.98 33.66
C GLU A 33 14.25 6.78 32.36
N ARG A 34 14.02 6.14 31.22
CA ARG A 34 14.23 6.75 29.90
C ARG A 34 13.13 6.38 28.91
N ILE A 35 12.69 7.40 28.17
CA ILE A 35 11.81 7.24 27.02
C ILE A 35 12.52 7.80 25.79
N ASP A 36 12.67 6.98 24.76
CA ASP A 36 13.14 7.37 23.45
C ASP A 36 11.97 7.36 22.46
N ALA A 37 11.70 8.50 21.84
CA ALA A 37 10.67 8.62 20.82
C ALA A 37 11.28 9.10 19.51
N SER A 38 11.00 8.39 18.43
CA SER A 38 11.32 8.84 17.06
C SER A 38 10.05 9.26 16.34
N SER A 39 10.16 10.23 15.47
CA SER A 39 9.03 10.70 14.67
C SER A 39 9.49 11.10 13.28
N LEU A 40 8.62 10.88 12.28
CA LEU A 40 8.77 11.41 10.93
C LEU A 40 7.68 12.44 10.66
N SER A 41 7.94 13.40 9.79
CA SER A 41 6.86 14.20 9.22
C SER A 41 5.90 13.30 8.42
N HIS A 42 4.67 13.72 8.25
CA HIS A 42 3.72 12.98 7.41
C HIS A 42 4.24 12.83 5.97
N HIS A 43 4.98 13.82 5.50
CA HIS A 43 5.65 13.83 4.21
C HIS A 43 6.72 12.72 4.10
N GLU A 44 7.67 12.67 5.05
CA GLU A 44 8.72 11.65 5.12
C GLU A 44 8.13 10.25 5.25
N LEU A 45 7.10 10.11 6.09
CA LEU A 45 6.40 8.83 6.29
C LEU A 45 5.72 8.35 5.00
N THR A 46 5.04 9.24 4.29
CA THR A 46 4.38 8.90 3.02
C THR A 46 5.40 8.49 1.97
N LEU A 47 6.51 9.21 1.85
CA LEU A 47 7.61 8.86 0.95
C LEU A 47 8.20 7.47 1.31
N GLN A 48 8.41 7.20 2.60
CA GLN A 48 8.91 5.90 3.06
C GLN A 48 7.93 4.77 2.70
N VAL A 49 6.63 4.94 2.95
CA VAL A 49 5.59 3.95 2.64
C VAL A 49 5.58 3.63 1.14
N ILE A 50 5.65 4.65 0.28
CA ILE A 50 5.66 4.44 -1.18
C ILE A 50 6.94 3.71 -1.60
N ARG A 51 8.11 4.08 -1.11
CA ARG A 51 9.38 3.42 -1.44
C ARG A 51 9.40 1.95 -1.01
N GLU A 52 9.00 1.67 0.23
CA GLU A 52 8.91 0.29 0.72
C GLU A 52 7.93 -0.56 -0.08
N PHE A 53 6.83 0.04 -0.55
CA PHE A 53 5.88 -0.62 -1.43
C PHE A 53 6.53 -0.94 -2.78
N LEU A 54 7.18 0.03 -3.44
CA LEU A 54 7.84 -0.16 -4.72
C LEU A 54 8.90 -1.25 -4.66
N ASP A 55 9.71 -1.27 -3.61
CA ASP A 55 10.74 -2.28 -3.39
C ASP A 55 10.15 -3.69 -3.23
N LYS A 56 9.08 -3.83 -2.45
CA LYS A 56 8.43 -5.13 -2.21
C LYS A 56 7.67 -5.65 -3.41
N MET A 57 7.09 -4.76 -4.20
CA MET A 57 6.13 -5.11 -5.25
C MET A 57 6.75 -5.14 -6.66
N GLY A 58 8.03 -4.78 -6.82
CA GLY A 58 8.68 -4.69 -8.14
C GLY A 58 8.58 -5.96 -9.01
N ALA A 59 8.62 -7.14 -8.39
CA ALA A 59 8.54 -8.43 -9.10
C ALA A 59 7.11 -8.99 -9.23
N ILE A 60 6.13 -8.41 -8.57
CA ILE A 60 4.77 -8.95 -8.48
C ILE A 60 4.05 -9.00 -9.84
N GLY A 61 4.33 -8.05 -10.73
CA GLY A 61 3.71 -8.03 -12.06
C GLY A 61 3.95 -9.31 -12.86
N ASP A 62 5.18 -9.83 -12.85
CA ASP A 62 5.54 -11.08 -13.54
C ASP A 62 4.91 -12.29 -12.87
N ASP A 63 4.85 -12.32 -11.54
CA ASP A 63 4.15 -13.35 -10.77
C ASP A 63 2.67 -13.41 -11.13
N LEU A 64 2.01 -12.26 -11.24
CA LEU A 64 0.59 -12.16 -11.59
C LEU A 64 0.32 -12.58 -13.05
N ARG A 65 1.21 -12.22 -13.99
CA ARG A 65 1.13 -12.71 -15.38
C ARG A 65 1.31 -14.22 -15.45
N SER A 66 2.23 -14.77 -14.68
CA SER A 66 2.44 -16.21 -14.58
C SER A 66 1.23 -16.91 -13.97
N TYR A 67 0.68 -16.34 -12.90
CA TYR A 67 -0.53 -16.86 -12.26
C TYR A 67 -1.72 -16.87 -13.20
N SER A 68 -2.00 -15.79 -13.94
CA SER A 68 -3.12 -15.70 -14.86
C SER A 68 -3.09 -16.78 -15.96
N LYS A 69 -1.89 -17.16 -16.44
CA LYS A 69 -1.71 -18.24 -17.41
C LYS A 69 -1.90 -19.62 -16.76
N ASN A 70 -1.37 -19.81 -15.57
CA ASN A 70 -1.39 -21.10 -14.88
C ASN A 70 -2.79 -21.51 -14.45
N ILE A 71 -3.67 -20.57 -14.07
CA ILE A 71 -5.05 -20.90 -13.68
C ILE A 71 -5.86 -21.53 -14.81
N LEU A 72 -5.52 -21.31 -16.08
CA LEU A 72 -6.17 -21.95 -17.22
C LEU A 72 -5.82 -23.43 -17.36
N THR A 73 -4.75 -23.88 -16.72
CA THR A 73 -4.23 -25.26 -16.85
C THR A 73 -4.54 -26.13 -15.62
N ILE A 74 -5.09 -25.54 -14.56
CA ILE A 74 -5.46 -26.22 -13.32
C ILE A 74 -6.98 -26.23 -13.13
N GLY A 75 -7.49 -27.21 -12.37
CA GLY A 75 -8.93 -27.29 -12.09
C GLY A 75 -9.40 -26.18 -11.15
N TRP A 76 -10.68 -25.79 -11.24
CA TRP A 76 -11.27 -24.74 -10.43
C TRP A 76 -11.06 -24.92 -8.93
N SER A 77 -11.17 -26.13 -8.41
CA SER A 77 -10.94 -26.42 -6.99
C SER A 77 -9.52 -26.04 -6.53
N GLU A 78 -8.52 -26.18 -7.40
CA GLU A 78 -7.16 -25.78 -7.13
C GLU A 78 -6.97 -24.26 -7.24
N VAL A 79 -7.62 -23.59 -8.20
CA VAL A 79 -7.66 -22.13 -8.30
C VAL A 79 -8.24 -21.54 -7.03
N PHE A 80 -9.39 -22.06 -6.58
CA PHE A 80 -10.07 -21.61 -5.37
C PHE A 80 -9.22 -21.83 -4.12
N ARG A 81 -8.56 -22.98 -4.00
CA ARG A 81 -7.66 -23.27 -2.89
C ARG A 81 -6.47 -22.29 -2.79
N ARG A 82 -6.02 -21.75 -3.91
CA ARG A 82 -4.92 -20.76 -3.98
C ARG A 82 -5.40 -19.31 -3.91
N MET A 83 -6.68 -19.08 -3.72
CA MET A 83 -7.23 -17.72 -3.64
C MET A 83 -6.59 -16.92 -2.50
N ASP A 84 -6.38 -17.53 -1.34
CA ASP A 84 -5.74 -16.86 -0.20
C ASP A 84 -4.30 -16.43 -0.52
N GLU A 85 -3.55 -17.24 -1.28
CA GLU A 85 -2.20 -16.89 -1.74
C GLU A 85 -2.24 -15.70 -2.70
N PHE A 86 -3.21 -15.68 -3.61
CA PHE A 86 -3.42 -14.55 -4.53
C PHE A 86 -3.77 -13.28 -3.76
N ILE A 87 -4.75 -13.35 -2.85
CA ILE A 87 -5.16 -12.20 -2.01
C ILE A 87 -3.97 -11.68 -1.21
N ALA A 88 -3.20 -12.56 -0.57
CA ALA A 88 -2.01 -12.17 0.20
C ALA A 88 -0.97 -11.43 -0.66
N LYS A 89 -0.79 -11.83 -1.92
CA LYS A 89 0.13 -11.17 -2.86
C LYS A 89 -0.34 -9.78 -3.27
N ILE A 90 -1.65 -9.58 -3.49
CA ILE A 90 -2.18 -8.29 -3.95
C ILE A 90 -2.52 -7.33 -2.80
N LYS A 91 -2.63 -7.84 -1.56
CA LYS A 91 -3.00 -7.05 -0.40
C LYS A 91 -2.14 -5.80 -0.20
N PRO A 92 -0.79 -5.83 -0.31
CA PRO A 92 0.01 -4.61 -0.18
C PRO A 92 -0.36 -3.54 -1.20
N PHE A 93 -0.78 -3.92 -2.42
CA PHE A 93 -1.25 -2.98 -3.42
C PHE A 93 -2.64 -2.43 -3.08
N ALA A 94 -3.52 -3.26 -2.53
CA ALA A 94 -4.82 -2.79 -2.06
C ALA A 94 -4.68 -1.82 -0.88
N ASP A 95 -3.83 -2.14 0.10
CA ASP A 95 -3.64 -1.34 1.30
C ASP A 95 -2.90 -0.01 1.01
N LEU A 96 -2.11 0.07 -0.06
CA LEU A 96 -1.28 1.24 -0.34
C LEU A 96 -2.09 2.53 -0.46
N PHE A 97 -3.14 2.51 -1.28
CA PHE A 97 -3.96 3.71 -1.51
C PHE A 97 -4.65 4.16 -0.23
N ASP A 98 -5.11 3.23 0.60
CA ASP A 98 -5.69 3.54 1.91
C ASP A 98 -4.66 4.20 2.84
N ASN A 99 -3.40 3.76 2.78
CA ASN A 99 -2.33 4.29 3.61
C ASN A 99 -1.87 5.71 3.21
N ILE A 100 -1.89 6.05 1.93
CA ILE A 100 -1.41 7.37 1.44
C ILE A 100 -2.53 8.38 1.21
N THR A 101 -3.78 7.95 1.09
CA THR A 101 -4.96 8.82 0.93
C THR A 101 -5.11 9.86 2.05
N PRO A 102 -4.88 9.56 3.35
CA PRO A 102 -4.96 10.57 4.40
C PRO A 102 -3.99 11.74 4.19
N TYR A 103 -2.76 11.45 3.73
CA TYR A 103 -1.80 12.48 3.38
C TYR A 103 -2.30 13.33 2.21
N ALA A 104 -2.73 12.69 1.12
CA ALA A 104 -3.23 13.37 -0.06
C ALA A 104 -4.42 14.29 0.25
N LYS A 105 -5.35 13.86 1.10
CA LYS A 105 -6.48 14.66 1.56
C LYS A 105 -6.09 15.86 2.43
N THR A 106 -5.05 15.70 3.25
CA THR A 106 -4.61 16.75 4.19
C THR A 106 -3.79 17.82 3.50
N TYR A 107 -2.90 17.42 2.59
CA TYR A 107 -1.91 18.32 1.99
C TYR A 107 -2.21 18.68 0.54
N SER A 108 -3.15 17.98 -0.10
CA SER A 108 -3.60 18.22 -1.49
C SER A 108 -2.44 18.35 -2.49
N PRO A 109 -1.47 17.39 -2.52
CA PRO A 109 -0.37 17.42 -3.46
C PRO A 109 -0.89 17.33 -4.92
N GLU A 110 -0.09 17.71 -5.91
CA GLU A 110 -0.50 17.71 -7.32
C GLU A 110 -0.94 16.32 -7.81
N TRP A 111 -0.30 15.26 -7.30
CA TRP A 111 -0.65 13.88 -7.61
C TRP A 111 -1.94 13.35 -6.94
N SER A 112 -2.60 14.11 -6.07
CA SER A 112 -3.81 13.66 -5.34
C SER A 112 -4.95 13.23 -6.28
N THR A 113 -5.18 13.98 -7.37
CA THR A 113 -6.21 13.64 -8.37
C THR A 113 -5.91 12.32 -9.09
N GLY A 114 -4.63 12.07 -9.40
CA GLY A 114 -4.17 10.79 -9.96
C GLY A 114 -4.41 9.64 -8.98
N LEU A 115 -4.12 9.85 -7.70
CA LEU A 115 -4.35 8.86 -6.64
C LEU A 115 -5.83 8.44 -6.57
N ASP A 116 -6.75 9.39 -6.51
CA ASP A 116 -8.19 9.10 -6.44
C ASP A 116 -8.67 8.28 -7.65
N LYS A 117 -8.15 8.60 -8.84
CA LYS A 117 -8.45 7.84 -10.05
C LYS A 117 -7.94 6.40 -9.96
N PHE A 118 -6.69 6.19 -9.55
CA PHE A 118 -6.12 4.86 -9.39
C PHE A 118 -6.84 4.05 -8.31
N ALA A 119 -7.22 4.66 -7.20
CA ALA A 119 -7.98 4.01 -6.13
C ALA A 119 -9.36 3.54 -6.63
N ALA A 120 -10.06 4.36 -7.42
CA ALA A 120 -11.34 3.98 -8.02
C ALA A 120 -11.19 2.83 -9.03
N GLU A 121 -10.21 2.92 -9.95
CA GLU A 121 -9.93 1.86 -10.93
C GLU A 121 -9.54 0.55 -10.25
N GLN A 122 -8.78 0.61 -9.14
CA GLN A 122 -8.40 -0.55 -8.36
C GLN A 122 -9.62 -1.23 -7.74
N SER A 123 -10.49 -0.45 -7.09
CA SER A 123 -11.72 -0.99 -6.47
C SER A 123 -12.60 -1.69 -7.51
N GLU A 124 -12.81 -1.09 -8.67
CA GLU A 124 -13.57 -1.70 -9.76
C GLU A 124 -12.92 -2.99 -10.28
N CYS A 125 -11.60 -2.98 -10.47
CA CYS A 125 -10.86 -4.14 -10.94
C CYS A 125 -10.93 -5.30 -9.94
N LEU A 126 -10.72 -5.03 -8.65
CA LEU A 126 -10.82 -6.04 -7.59
C LEU A 126 -12.23 -6.63 -7.49
N ASN A 127 -13.27 -5.82 -7.64
CA ASN A 127 -14.65 -6.31 -7.67
C ASN A 127 -14.91 -7.27 -8.84
N ARG A 128 -14.36 -6.99 -10.04
CA ARG A 128 -14.47 -7.91 -11.19
C ARG A 128 -13.71 -9.21 -10.95
N VAL A 129 -12.50 -9.14 -10.38
CA VAL A 129 -11.72 -10.33 -10.01
C VAL A 129 -12.50 -11.19 -9.01
N LEU A 130 -13.06 -10.59 -7.96
CA LEU A 130 -13.87 -11.30 -6.96
C LEU A 130 -15.11 -11.94 -7.59
N SER A 131 -15.80 -11.23 -8.49
CA SER A 131 -16.98 -11.75 -9.21
C SER A 131 -16.65 -12.99 -10.06
N CYS A 132 -15.45 -13.03 -10.67
CA CYS A 132 -14.97 -14.22 -11.38
C CYS A 132 -14.73 -15.41 -10.42
N PHE A 133 -14.18 -15.14 -9.23
CA PHE A 133 -14.05 -16.18 -8.19
C PHE A 133 -15.40 -16.70 -7.72
N GLU A 134 -16.37 -15.83 -7.45
CA GLU A 134 -17.72 -16.22 -6.99
C GLU A 134 -18.48 -17.05 -8.03
N SER A 135 -18.32 -16.70 -9.31
CA SER A 135 -18.98 -17.39 -10.42
C SER A 135 -18.25 -18.65 -10.91
N GLY A 136 -17.01 -18.88 -10.48
CA GLY A 136 -16.19 -19.98 -10.99
C GLY A 136 -15.72 -19.77 -12.43
N ASP A 137 -15.70 -18.52 -12.92
CA ASP A 137 -15.26 -18.19 -14.27
C ASP A 137 -13.73 -18.10 -14.37
N VAL A 138 -13.10 -19.23 -14.61
CA VAL A 138 -11.63 -19.33 -14.76
C VAL A 138 -11.11 -18.48 -15.90
N SER A 139 -11.81 -18.46 -17.03
CA SER A 139 -11.38 -17.67 -18.20
C SER A 139 -11.52 -16.18 -17.96
N GLY A 140 -12.63 -15.75 -17.37
CA GLY A 140 -12.84 -14.37 -16.93
C GLY A 140 -11.78 -13.95 -15.92
N LEU A 141 -11.49 -14.77 -14.91
CA LEU A 141 -10.47 -14.51 -13.92
C LEU A 141 -9.08 -14.32 -14.54
N SER A 142 -8.69 -15.22 -15.46
CA SER A 142 -7.43 -15.09 -16.18
C SER A 142 -7.33 -13.77 -16.95
N ASN A 143 -8.40 -13.42 -17.67
CA ASN A 143 -8.49 -12.19 -18.46
C ASN A 143 -8.46 -10.94 -17.56
N GLU A 144 -9.24 -10.91 -16.47
CA GLU A 144 -9.24 -9.77 -15.56
C GLU A 144 -7.86 -9.55 -14.92
N ILE A 145 -7.18 -10.61 -14.52
CA ILE A 145 -5.82 -10.48 -13.99
C ILE A 145 -4.84 -9.98 -15.07
N ALA A 146 -4.84 -10.61 -16.25
CA ALA A 146 -3.85 -10.31 -17.28
C ALA A 146 -4.08 -8.96 -17.98
N LEU A 147 -5.34 -8.60 -18.25
CA LEU A 147 -5.68 -7.48 -19.13
C LEU A 147 -6.18 -6.24 -18.36
N SER A 148 -6.59 -6.40 -17.11
CA SER A 148 -7.07 -5.29 -16.27
C SER A 148 -6.14 -5.05 -15.09
N PHE A 149 -5.95 -6.05 -14.22
CA PHE A 149 -5.23 -5.87 -12.97
C PHE A 149 -3.73 -5.61 -13.16
N VAL A 150 -3.04 -6.41 -13.98
CA VAL A 150 -1.60 -6.23 -14.23
C VAL A 150 -1.29 -4.87 -14.88
N PRO A 151 -2.00 -4.44 -15.95
CA PRO A 151 -1.78 -3.12 -16.52
C PRO A 151 -2.10 -1.96 -15.56
N LEU A 152 -3.12 -2.10 -14.72
CA LEU A 152 -3.43 -1.13 -13.67
C LEU A 152 -2.29 -1.03 -12.66
N PHE A 153 -1.84 -2.17 -12.17
CA PHE A 153 -0.71 -2.25 -11.24
C PHE A 153 0.54 -1.56 -11.81
N GLU A 154 0.91 -1.85 -13.05
CA GLU A 154 2.09 -1.26 -13.70
C GLU A 154 1.97 0.26 -13.89
N ARG A 155 0.79 0.74 -14.29
CA ARG A 155 0.53 2.19 -14.39
C ARG A 155 0.59 2.86 -13.03
N SER A 156 0.09 2.21 -11.98
CA SER A 156 0.17 2.73 -10.61
C SER A 156 1.62 2.80 -10.11
N MET A 157 2.44 1.77 -10.39
CA MET A 157 3.87 1.79 -10.06
C MET A 157 4.59 2.96 -10.73
N LYS A 158 4.31 3.17 -12.03
CA LYS A 158 4.87 4.28 -12.79
C LYS A 158 4.44 5.63 -12.24
N PHE A 159 3.15 5.82 -11.97
CA PHE A 159 2.60 7.02 -11.37
C PHE A 159 3.26 7.34 -10.01
N LEU A 160 3.38 6.35 -9.13
CA LEU A 160 4.02 6.53 -7.83
C LEU A 160 5.49 6.95 -7.96
N THR A 161 6.20 6.37 -8.94
CA THR A 161 7.61 6.68 -9.15
C THR A 161 7.82 8.05 -9.80
N GLU A 162 7.05 8.37 -10.85
CA GLU A 162 7.29 9.55 -11.69
C GLU A 162 6.60 10.81 -11.14
N GLU A 163 5.48 10.67 -10.45
CA GLU A 163 4.71 11.81 -9.94
C GLU A 163 4.83 11.92 -8.41
N ALA A 164 4.39 10.92 -7.66
CA ALA A 164 4.32 11.04 -6.21
C ALA A 164 5.70 11.16 -5.54
N ILE A 165 6.65 10.28 -5.87
CA ILE A 165 8.01 10.36 -5.30
C ILE A 165 8.71 11.64 -5.74
N THR A 166 8.59 12.02 -7.01
CA THR A 166 9.26 13.21 -7.55
C THR A 166 8.83 14.48 -6.80
N GLU A 167 7.54 14.61 -6.48
CA GLU A 167 7.05 15.74 -5.69
C GLU A 167 7.47 15.63 -4.22
N LEU A 168 7.36 14.42 -3.62
CA LEU A 168 7.74 14.18 -2.24
C LEU A 168 9.26 14.28 -1.97
N GLU A 169 10.11 14.22 -2.97
CA GLU A 169 11.55 14.46 -2.84
C GLU A 169 11.94 15.94 -2.93
N GLN A 170 11.01 16.80 -3.36
CA GLN A 170 11.26 18.23 -3.37
C GLN A 170 11.28 18.76 -1.92
N PRO A 171 12.22 19.65 -1.59
CA PRO A 171 12.23 20.27 -0.27
C PRO A 171 10.90 21.00 -0.05
N VAL A 172 10.20 20.67 1.02
CA VAL A 172 9.02 21.42 1.44
C VAL A 172 9.49 22.85 1.70
N GLU A 173 9.15 23.78 0.78
CA GLU A 173 9.39 25.20 1.03
C GLU A 173 8.63 25.55 2.31
N SER A 174 9.41 25.76 3.38
CA SER A 174 8.87 26.23 4.65
C SER A 174 8.25 27.59 4.40
N ASN A 175 6.92 27.60 4.20
CA ASN A 175 6.20 28.85 4.13
C ASN A 175 6.31 29.50 5.54
N PRO A 176 6.83 30.72 5.66
CA PRO A 176 7.11 31.39 6.93
C PRO A 176 5.86 31.68 7.75
#